data_46b962a9e7b222fa7f8a7c764bd661d9
#
_entry.id   46b962a9e7b222fa7f8a7c764bd661d9
#
_cell.length_a   1.000
_cell.length_b   1.000
_cell.length_c   1.000
_cell.angle_alpha   90.00
_cell.angle_beta   90.00
_cell.angle_gamma   90.00
#
_symmetry.space_group_name_H-M   'P 1'
#
loop_
_entity.id
_entity.type
_entity.pdbx_description
1 polymer ?
#
loop_
_entity_poly.entity_id
_entity_poly.type
_entity_poly.pdbx_seq_one_letter_code
_entity_poly.pdbx_strand_id
1 'polypeptide(L)'
;MCGVLVTRLGGSYSRLLGIGLASRDSDEIMKWLVAAILLGAPVRADHAIAAYAALKSHSLLDVDALASANEAALADLLAQAGVHGYSRRIATTLRSVAASVADTCEKDVNRLHFFADDASDLVYRLRSLGSGLSRRVVGLFLRELNGVWEKAPQGLPSAAIDAARHLGLVDSRRFSEAADELHGVWERADHGERTFADFEAALARLDENYCSMRRCVSCPMVKLCASRTFA
;
A
#
# COMPACT_ATOMS: atom_id res chain seq x y z
N MET A 1 -18.12 13.99 4.34
CA MET A 1 -16.85 14.09 3.58
C MET A 1 -16.08 12.76 3.64
N CYS A 2 -15.72 12.23 4.82
CA CYS A 2 -14.90 11.02 4.99
C CYS A 2 -15.44 9.79 4.24
N GLY A 3 -16.73 9.47 4.43
CA GLY A 3 -17.35 8.34 3.72
C GLY A 3 -17.35 8.49 2.20
N VAL A 4 -17.55 9.70 1.68
CA VAL A 4 -17.52 9.98 0.23
C VAL A 4 -16.12 9.78 -0.33
N LEU A 5 -15.09 10.21 0.40
CA LEU A 5 -13.69 10.03 0.02
C LEU A 5 -13.35 8.55 -0.14
N VAL A 6 -13.62 7.75 0.90
CA VAL A 6 -13.36 6.29 0.86
C VAL A 6 -14.16 5.61 -0.25
N THR A 7 -15.41 6.01 -0.47
CA THR A 7 -16.23 5.45 -1.56
C THR A 7 -15.64 5.74 -2.94
N ARG A 8 -15.10 6.94 -3.16
CA ARG A 8 -14.58 7.37 -4.47
C ARG A 8 -13.14 6.95 -4.74
N LEU A 9 -12.32 6.89 -3.71
CA LEU A 9 -10.87 6.59 -3.82
C LEU A 9 -10.54 5.16 -3.40
N GLY A 10 -11.47 4.46 -2.76
CA GLY A 10 -11.27 3.15 -2.13
C GLY A 10 -10.60 3.25 -0.76
N GLY A 11 -10.77 2.22 0.06
CA GLY A 11 -10.09 2.05 1.36
C GLY A 11 -8.70 1.44 1.22
N SER A 12 -8.26 0.73 2.27
CA SER A 12 -6.99 0.00 2.23
C SER A 12 -6.95 -1.02 1.07
N TYR A 13 -5.80 -1.21 0.49
CA TYR A 13 -5.65 -2.18 -0.59
C TYR A 13 -5.72 -3.62 -0.08
N SER A 14 -5.23 -3.91 1.14
CA SER A 14 -5.36 -5.24 1.73
C SER A 14 -6.83 -5.66 1.84
N ARG A 15 -7.67 -4.76 2.34
CA ARG A 15 -9.12 -5.01 2.43
C ARG A 15 -9.77 -5.21 1.05
N LEU A 16 -9.40 -4.38 0.07
CA LEU A 16 -9.88 -4.51 -1.32
C LEU A 16 -9.51 -5.86 -1.94
N LEU A 17 -8.33 -6.39 -1.62
CA LEU A 17 -7.81 -7.65 -2.13
C LEU A 17 -8.26 -8.86 -1.29
N GLY A 18 -9.00 -8.64 -0.19
CA GLY A 18 -9.45 -9.69 0.73
C GLY A 18 -8.32 -10.31 1.55
N ILE A 19 -7.31 -9.49 1.91
CA ILE A 19 -6.16 -9.91 2.71
C ILE A 19 -6.39 -9.54 4.18
N GLY A 20 -6.34 -10.53 5.08
CA GLY A 20 -6.66 -10.40 6.50
C GLY A 20 -5.46 -10.07 7.37
N LEU A 21 -4.89 -8.86 7.31
CA LEU A 21 -3.67 -8.48 8.04
C LEU A 21 -3.80 -8.56 9.56
N ALA A 22 -4.99 -8.34 10.12
CA ALA A 22 -5.22 -8.35 11.56
C ALA A 22 -4.98 -9.72 12.20
N SER A 23 -5.04 -10.79 11.43
CA SER A 23 -4.75 -12.15 11.91
C SER A 23 -3.27 -12.38 12.26
N ARG A 24 -2.37 -11.55 11.72
CA ARG A 24 -0.91 -11.76 11.71
C ARG A 24 -0.49 -13.11 11.12
N ASP A 25 -1.36 -13.72 10.33
CA ASP A 25 -1.07 -14.96 9.62
C ASP A 25 0.05 -14.71 8.60
N SER A 26 1.06 -15.59 8.57
CA SER A 26 2.24 -15.43 7.72
C SER A 26 1.88 -15.41 6.23
N ASP A 27 0.92 -16.24 5.83
CA ASP A 27 0.47 -16.31 4.44
C ASP A 27 -0.26 -15.03 4.04
N GLU A 28 -1.07 -14.45 4.94
CA GLU A 28 -1.73 -13.17 4.69
C GLU A 28 -0.72 -12.01 4.60
N ILE A 29 0.30 -12.00 5.45
CA ILE A 29 1.38 -11.01 5.36
C ILE A 29 2.19 -11.18 4.07
N MET A 30 2.47 -12.42 3.64
CA MET A 30 3.14 -12.67 2.36
C MET A 30 2.29 -12.24 1.17
N LYS A 31 0.99 -12.53 1.15
CA LYS A 31 0.05 -12.03 0.13
C LYS A 31 0.08 -10.52 0.05
N TRP A 32 0.15 -9.84 1.21
CA TRP A 32 0.25 -8.39 1.24
C TRP A 32 1.60 -7.88 0.72
N LEU A 33 2.70 -8.56 1.00
CA LEU A 33 4.01 -8.19 0.45
C LEU A 33 4.01 -8.29 -1.08
N VAL A 34 3.44 -9.36 -1.64
CA VAL A 34 3.24 -9.51 -3.09
C VAL A 34 2.41 -8.36 -3.66
N ALA A 35 1.27 -8.05 -3.02
CA ALA A 35 0.41 -6.95 -3.45
C ALA A 35 1.14 -5.60 -3.39
N ALA A 36 1.91 -5.35 -2.33
CA ALA A 36 2.69 -4.11 -2.18
C ALA A 36 3.78 -3.97 -3.25
N ILE A 37 4.43 -5.06 -3.67
CA ILE A 37 5.38 -5.05 -4.78
C ILE A 37 4.69 -4.64 -6.08
N LEU A 38 3.52 -5.21 -6.38
CA LEU A 38 2.76 -4.89 -7.59
C LEU A 38 2.26 -3.43 -7.58
N LEU A 39 1.65 -2.98 -6.48
CA LEU A 39 1.09 -1.64 -6.33
C LEU A 39 2.17 -0.54 -6.22
N GLY A 40 3.33 -0.88 -5.69
CA GLY A 40 4.48 0.01 -5.60
C GLY A 40 5.28 0.13 -6.89
N ALA A 41 5.05 -0.73 -7.88
CA ALA A 41 5.64 -0.62 -9.20
C ALA A 41 5.08 0.58 -9.98
N PRO A 42 5.80 1.11 -11.00
CA PRO A 42 5.34 2.23 -11.81
C PRO A 42 4.31 1.79 -12.86
N VAL A 43 3.25 1.14 -12.40
CA VAL A 43 2.11 0.66 -13.20
C VAL A 43 0.81 1.25 -12.64
N ARG A 44 -0.25 1.20 -13.40
CA ARG A 44 -1.57 1.62 -12.94
C ARG A 44 -2.10 0.68 -11.86
N ALA A 45 -2.79 1.21 -10.86
CA ALA A 45 -3.31 0.42 -9.75
C ALA A 45 -4.29 -0.70 -10.20
N ASP A 46 -5.11 -0.43 -11.23
CA ASP A 46 -6.02 -1.43 -11.80
C ASP A 46 -5.27 -2.62 -12.42
N HIS A 47 -4.15 -2.37 -13.12
CA HIS A 47 -3.30 -3.44 -13.64
C HIS A 47 -2.58 -4.20 -12.52
N ALA A 48 -2.14 -3.52 -11.45
CA ALA A 48 -1.54 -4.17 -10.29
C ALA A 48 -2.54 -5.10 -9.58
N ILE A 49 -3.80 -4.65 -9.43
CA ILE A 49 -4.90 -5.45 -8.88
C ILE A 49 -5.22 -6.66 -9.77
N ALA A 50 -5.29 -6.46 -11.09
CA ALA A 50 -5.50 -7.55 -12.04
C ALA A 50 -4.35 -8.58 -12.00
N ALA A 51 -3.10 -8.11 -11.89
CA ALA A 51 -1.93 -8.98 -11.74
C ALA A 51 -1.98 -9.79 -10.44
N TYR A 52 -2.36 -9.16 -9.32
CA TYR A 52 -2.58 -9.87 -8.06
C TYR A 52 -3.65 -10.97 -8.19
N ALA A 53 -4.78 -10.66 -8.83
CA ALA A 53 -5.84 -11.63 -9.08
C ALA A 53 -5.36 -12.80 -9.97
N ALA A 54 -4.55 -12.51 -10.99
CA ALA A 54 -3.94 -13.53 -11.84
C ALA A 54 -2.97 -14.43 -11.05
N LEU A 55 -2.11 -13.86 -10.21
CA LEU A 55 -1.24 -14.67 -9.33
C LEU A 55 -2.06 -15.56 -8.39
N LYS A 56 -3.12 -15.01 -7.79
CA LYS A 56 -4.02 -15.75 -6.89
C LYS A 56 -4.67 -16.93 -7.60
N SER A 57 -5.17 -16.76 -8.82
CA SER A 57 -5.83 -17.84 -9.60
C SER A 57 -4.87 -18.94 -10.02
N HIS A 58 -3.57 -18.65 -10.08
CA HIS A 58 -2.51 -19.64 -10.39
C HIS A 58 -1.80 -20.17 -9.14
N SER A 59 -2.31 -19.90 -7.93
CA SER A 59 -1.71 -20.31 -6.65
C SER A 59 -0.25 -19.82 -6.49
N LEU A 60 0.05 -18.62 -6.97
CA LEU A 60 1.38 -18.00 -6.95
C LEU A 60 1.46 -16.85 -5.92
N LEU A 61 0.88 -17.04 -4.72
CA LEU A 61 0.92 -16.05 -3.65
C LEU A 61 1.69 -16.52 -2.41
N ASP A 62 2.10 -17.76 -2.37
CA ASP A 62 2.93 -18.31 -1.28
C ASP A 62 4.43 -18.27 -1.61
N VAL A 63 5.24 -18.42 -0.57
CA VAL A 63 6.70 -18.30 -0.64
C VAL A 63 7.30 -19.34 -1.59
N ASP A 64 6.92 -20.62 -1.44
CA ASP A 64 7.53 -21.73 -2.21
C ASP A 64 7.14 -21.66 -3.69
N ALA A 65 5.87 -21.41 -3.96
CA ALA A 65 5.38 -21.29 -5.33
C ALA A 65 6.07 -20.14 -6.07
N LEU A 66 6.22 -18.97 -5.44
CA LEU A 66 6.90 -17.83 -6.04
C LEU A 66 8.41 -18.08 -6.21
N ALA A 67 9.08 -18.61 -5.19
CA ALA A 67 10.53 -18.86 -5.25
C ALA A 67 10.89 -19.85 -6.37
N SER A 68 10.07 -20.89 -6.57
CA SER A 68 10.26 -21.92 -7.59
C SER A 68 9.65 -21.60 -8.96
N ALA A 69 8.86 -20.53 -9.08
CA ALA A 69 8.18 -20.18 -10.33
C ALA A 69 9.15 -19.98 -11.49
N ASN A 70 8.76 -20.39 -12.71
CA ASN A 70 9.51 -20.03 -13.91
C ASN A 70 9.36 -18.53 -14.17
N GLU A 71 10.48 -17.81 -14.24
CA GLU A 71 10.49 -16.34 -14.36
C GLU A 71 9.84 -15.85 -15.64
N ALA A 72 10.05 -16.54 -16.76
CA ALA A 72 9.46 -16.14 -18.04
C ALA A 72 7.94 -16.33 -18.00
N ALA A 73 7.46 -17.47 -17.51
CA ALA A 73 6.03 -17.73 -17.38
C ALA A 73 5.35 -16.74 -16.41
N LEU A 74 6.02 -16.40 -15.30
CA LEU A 74 5.55 -15.39 -14.36
C LEU A 74 5.47 -14.00 -15.01
N ALA A 75 6.49 -13.62 -15.79
CA ALA A 75 6.50 -12.36 -16.51
C ALA A 75 5.40 -12.29 -17.58
N ASP A 76 5.14 -13.39 -18.29
CA ASP A 76 4.08 -13.48 -19.29
C ASP A 76 2.69 -13.37 -18.64
N LEU A 77 2.47 -14.02 -17.50
CA LEU A 77 1.24 -13.91 -16.72
C LEU A 77 0.97 -12.44 -16.29
N LEU A 78 2.00 -11.76 -15.78
CA LEU A 78 1.91 -10.35 -15.38
C LEU A 78 1.63 -9.44 -16.60
N ALA A 79 2.26 -9.72 -17.75
CA ALA A 79 2.01 -8.96 -18.97
C ALA A 79 0.58 -9.13 -19.47
N GLN A 80 0.03 -10.35 -19.44
CA GLN A 80 -1.37 -10.62 -19.76
C GLN A 80 -2.36 -9.89 -18.84
N ALA A 81 -1.98 -9.68 -17.59
CA ALA A 81 -2.75 -8.88 -16.63
C ALA A 81 -2.62 -7.35 -16.83
N GLY A 82 -1.91 -6.90 -17.86
CA GLY A 82 -1.75 -5.49 -18.20
C GLY A 82 -0.49 -4.81 -17.66
N VAL A 83 0.42 -5.55 -17.02
CA VAL A 83 1.69 -5.02 -16.50
C VAL A 83 2.74 -4.97 -17.61
N HIS A 84 2.49 -4.13 -18.63
CA HIS A 84 3.40 -4.01 -19.77
C HIS A 84 4.66 -3.19 -19.41
N GLY A 85 5.81 -3.60 -19.97
CA GLY A 85 7.10 -2.92 -19.81
C GLY A 85 7.81 -3.16 -18.48
N TYR A 86 7.11 -3.63 -17.45
CA TYR A 86 7.68 -3.91 -16.13
C TYR A 86 7.53 -5.37 -15.68
N SER A 87 6.84 -6.20 -16.45
CA SER A 87 6.49 -7.58 -16.07
C SER A 87 7.71 -8.42 -15.70
N ARG A 88 8.78 -8.41 -16.50
CA ARG A 88 10.03 -9.14 -16.20
C ARG A 88 10.66 -8.67 -14.89
N ARG A 89 10.82 -7.34 -14.71
CA ARG A 89 11.41 -6.78 -13.50
C ARG A 89 10.61 -7.16 -12.25
N ILE A 90 9.27 -7.11 -12.33
CA ILE A 90 8.40 -7.49 -11.24
C ILE A 90 8.49 -9.00 -10.98
N ALA A 91 8.51 -9.84 -12.02
CA ALA A 91 8.68 -11.28 -11.88
C ALA A 91 9.99 -11.63 -11.17
N THR A 92 11.12 -11.03 -11.60
CA THR A 92 12.42 -11.19 -10.93
C THR A 92 12.35 -10.74 -9.47
N THR A 93 11.71 -9.59 -9.18
CA THR A 93 11.55 -9.08 -7.81
C THR A 93 10.74 -10.04 -6.95
N LEU A 94 9.58 -10.50 -7.42
CA LEU A 94 8.72 -11.42 -6.66
C LEU A 94 9.46 -12.72 -6.33
N ARG A 95 10.15 -13.31 -7.29
CA ARG A 95 10.94 -14.53 -7.07
C ARG A 95 12.08 -14.32 -6.10
N SER A 96 12.88 -13.27 -6.30
CA SER A 96 14.04 -12.99 -5.43
C SER A 96 13.62 -12.69 -3.99
N VAL A 97 12.55 -11.94 -3.81
CA VAL A 97 12.00 -11.64 -2.48
C VAL A 97 11.45 -12.91 -1.83
N ALA A 98 10.70 -13.74 -2.55
CA ALA A 98 10.20 -15.01 -2.03
C ALA A 98 11.36 -15.96 -1.63
N ALA A 99 12.39 -16.07 -2.46
CA ALA A 99 13.59 -16.85 -2.12
C ALA A 99 14.28 -16.31 -0.85
N SER A 100 14.46 -14.99 -0.75
CA SER A 100 15.04 -14.38 0.45
C SER A 100 14.18 -14.60 1.70
N VAL A 101 12.85 -14.54 1.59
CA VAL A 101 11.95 -14.87 2.70
C VAL A 101 12.06 -16.33 3.11
N ALA A 102 12.20 -17.25 2.15
CA ALA A 102 12.44 -18.66 2.45
C ALA A 102 13.74 -18.86 3.22
N ASP A 103 14.83 -18.24 2.75
CA ASP A 103 16.18 -18.47 3.28
C ASP A 103 16.41 -17.75 4.61
N THR A 104 15.95 -16.49 4.76
CA THR A 104 16.29 -15.64 5.90
C THR A 104 15.20 -15.55 6.96
N CYS A 105 13.95 -15.84 6.59
CA CYS A 105 12.79 -15.72 7.45
C CYS A 105 12.09 -17.06 7.72
N GLU A 106 12.68 -18.21 7.29
CA GLU A 106 12.05 -19.53 7.43
C GLU A 106 10.58 -19.51 6.92
N LYS A 107 10.35 -18.82 5.81
CA LYS A 107 9.06 -18.59 5.14
C LYS A 107 8.04 -17.74 5.91
N ASP A 108 8.39 -17.20 7.07
CA ASP A 108 7.52 -16.32 7.86
C ASP A 108 7.99 -14.87 7.83
N VAL A 109 7.28 -14.04 7.06
CA VAL A 109 7.58 -12.61 6.94
C VAL A 109 7.50 -11.86 8.29
N ASN A 110 6.71 -12.35 9.26
CA ASN A 110 6.63 -11.75 10.59
C ASN A 110 7.97 -11.79 11.34
N ARG A 111 8.88 -12.67 10.98
CA ARG A 111 10.22 -12.72 11.58
C ARG A 111 11.02 -11.44 11.35
N LEU A 112 10.79 -10.74 10.25
CA LEU A 112 11.41 -9.43 10.02
C LEU A 112 11.01 -8.42 11.11
N HIS A 113 9.73 -8.39 11.46
CA HIS A 113 9.23 -7.56 12.56
C HIS A 113 9.71 -8.05 13.93
N PHE A 114 9.69 -9.37 14.14
CA PHE A 114 10.12 -9.96 15.42
C PHE A 114 11.58 -9.61 15.76
N PHE A 115 12.48 -9.78 14.79
CA PHE A 115 13.91 -9.57 14.96
C PHE A 115 14.40 -8.13 14.71
N ALA A 116 13.55 -7.22 14.26
CA ALA A 116 13.91 -5.83 14.14
C ALA A 116 14.09 -5.18 15.52
N ASP A 117 15.04 -4.27 15.68
CA ASP A 117 15.22 -3.52 16.91
C ASP A 117 14.21 -2.37 17.00
N ASP A 118 14.01 -1.67 15.88
CA ASP A 118 13.09 -0.54 15.75
C ASP A 118 12.50 -0.41 14.33
N ALA A 119 11.77 0.67 14.08
CA ALA A 119 11.17 0.95 12.77
C ALA A 119 12.23 1.13 11.67
N SER A 120 13.39 1.67 11.96
CA SER A 120 14.46 1.90 10.99
C SER A 120 15.13 0.59 10.59
N ASP A 121 15.38 -0.29 11.57
CA ASP A 121 15.91 -1.63 11.34
C ASP A 121 14.91 -2.49 10.57
N LEU A 122 13.61 -2.39 10.89
CA LEU A 122 12.56 -3.07 10.13
C LEU A 122 12.56 -2.67 8.65
N VAL A 123 12.67 -1.37 8.36
CA VAL A 123 12.79 -0.86 6.98
C VAL A 123 14.05 -1.39 6.31
N TYR A 124 15.18 -1.41 7.02
CA TYR A 124 16.44 -1.96 6.51
C TYR A 124 16.31 -3.44 6.17
N ARG A 125 15.78 -4.27 7.07
CA ARG A 125 15.57 -5.72 6.86
C ARG A 125 14.64 -5.99 5.68
N LEU A 126 13.53 -5.28 5.58
CA LEU A 126 12.62 -5.39 4.43
C LEU A 126 13.36 -5.10 3.11
N ARG A 127 14.14 -4.01 3.06
CA ARG A 127 14.87 -3.66 1.84
C ARG A 127 15.99 -4.65 1.49
N SER A 128 16.51 -5.36 2.48
CA SER A 128 17.55 -6.38 2.29
C SER A 128 17.02 -7.65 1.61
N LEU A 129 15.71 -7.90 1.61
CA LEU A 129 15.11 -9.03 0.92
C LEU A 129 15.27 -8.98 -0.62
N GLY A 130 15.47 -7.79 -1.19
CA GLY A 130 15.69 -7.68 -2.63
C GLY A 130 15.74 -6.26 -3.16
N SER A 131 16.49 -6.05 -4.24
CA SER A 131 16.69 -4.73 -4.86
C SER A 131 15.40 -4.07 -5.39
N GLY A 132 14.34 -4.86 -5.61
CA GLY A 132 13.04 -4.38 -6.08
C GLY A 132 12.19 -3.75 -4.97
N LEU A 133 12.56 -3.93 -3.68
CA LEU A 133 11.85 -3.33 -2.55
C LEU A 133 12.26 -1.87 -2.35
N SER A 134 11.74 -1.02 -3.25
CA SER A 134 11.95 0.43 -3.21
C SER A 134 11.34 1.05 -1.94
N ARG A 135 11.71 2.30 -1.64
CA ARG A 135 11.07 3.06 -0.54
C ARG A 135 9.55 3.10 -0.66
N ARG A 136 9.03 3.22 -1.89
CA ARG A 136 7.59 3.24 -2.16
C ARG A 136 6.93 1.91 -1.82
N VAL A 137 7.52 0.79 -2.22
CA VAL A 137 7.00 -0.56 -1.91
C VAL A 137 6.99 -0.78 -0.40
N VAL A 138 8.12 -0.52 0.27
CA VAL A 138 8.24 -0.71 1.72
C VAL A 138 7.31 0.23 2.49
N GLY A 139 7.19 1.49 2.07
CA GLY A 139 6.25 2.44 2.67
C GLY A 139 4.80 2.00 2.53
N LEU A 140 4.41 1.51 1.36
CA LEU A 140 3.06 0.98 1.13
C LEU A 140 2.80 -0.27 1.99
N PHE A 141 3.77 -1.19 2.03
CA PHE A 141 3.68 -2.41 2.83
C PHE A 141 3.50 -2.11 4.32
N LEU A 142 4.36 -1.28 4.89
CA LEU A 142 4.34 -0.96 6.31
C LEU A 142 3.15 -0.09 6.73
N ARG A 143 2.65 0.76 5.83
CA ARG A 143 1.49 1.61 6.11
C ARG A 143 0.26 0.81 6.53
N GLU A 144 -0.05 -0.27 5.83
CA GLU A 144 -1.22 -1.08 6.17
C GLU A 144 -0.96 -2.09 7.29
N LEU A 145 0.29 -2.23 7.72
CA LEU A 145 0.68 -2.98 8.91
C LEU A 145 0.77 -2.10 10.18
N ASN A 146 0.51 -0.81 10.04
CA ASN A 146 0.35 0.07 11.20
C ASN A 146 -0.80 -0.44 12.08
N GLY A 147 -0.52 -0.60 13.38
CA GLY A 147 -1.46 -1.23 14.32
C GLY A 147 -1.48 -2.78 14.30
N VAL A 148 -0.81 -3.43 13.33
CA VAL A 148 -0.60 -4.88 13.28
C VAL A 148 0.80 -5.23 13.78
N TRP A 149 1.81 -4.55 13.26
CA TRP A 149 3.20 -4.65 13.68
C TRP A 149 3.58 -3.44 14.53
N GLU A 150 3.99 -3.67 15.78
CA GLU A 150 4.35 -2.61 16.74
C GLU A 150 5.52 -1.75 16.26
N LYS A 151 6.47 -2.35 15.53
CA LYS A 151 7.65 -1.65 14.97
C LYS A 151 7.40 -1.09 13.57
N ALA A 152 6.19 -1.26 12.98
CA ALA A 152 5.85 -0.51 11.78
C ALA A 152 5.85 0.98 12.10
N PRO A 153 6.36 1.84 11.18
CA PRO A 153 6.38 3.27 11.43
C PRO A 153 4.98 3.76 11.80
N GLN A 154 4.88 4.36 12.98
CA GLN A 154 3.62 4.90 13.48
C GLN A 154 3.41 6.29 12.88
N GLY A 155 2.17 6.61 12.61
CA GLY A 155 1.76 7.92 12.13
C GLY A 155 1.24 7.93 10.70
N LEU A 156 0.61 9.04 10.36
CA LEU A 156 0.00 9.25 9.04
C LEU A 156 1.08 9.53 7.99
N PRO A 157 0.89 9.09 6.73
CA PRO A 157 1.76 9.53 5.64
C PRO A 157 1.58 11.02 5.37
N SER A 158 2.65 11.72 5.03
CA SER A 158 2.59 13.15 4.66
C SER A 158 1.57 13.40 3.54
N ALA A 159 1.50 12.52 2.56
CA ALA A 159 0.53 12.55 1.48
C ALA A 159 -0.93 12.62 1.98
N ALA A 160 -1.27 11.89 3.06
CA ALA A 160 -2.62 11.95 3.63
C ALA A 160 -2.91 13.32 4.25
N ILE A 161 -1.94 13.89 4.96
CA ILE A 161 -2.06 15.23 5.56
C ILE A 161 -2.14 16.31 4.47
N ASP A 162 -1.34 16.19 3.41
CA ASP A 162 -1.35 17.16 2.31
C ASP A 162 -2.70 17.12 1.56
N ALA A 163 -3.24 15.94 1.29
CA ALA A 163 -4.59 15.80 0.75
C ALA A 163 -5.66 16.37 1.69
N ALA A 164 -5.55 16.12 2.99
CA ALA A 164 -6.47 16.65 4.00
C ALA A 164 -6.48 18.19 4.02
N ARG A 165 -5.32 18.82 3.91
CA ARG A 165 -5.19 20.29 3.77
C ARG A 165 -5.87 20.80 2.49
N HIS A 166 -5.64 20.15 1.34
CA HIS A 166 -6.30 20.52 0.09
C HIS A 166 -7.83 20.42 0.17
N LEU A 167 -8.34 19.45 0.92
CA LEU A 167 -9.76 19.30 1.16
C LEU A 167 -10.32 20.27 2.22
N GLY A 168 -9.46 20.99 2.96
CA GLY A 168 -9.87 21.83 4.08
C GLY A 168 -10.37 21.04 5.29
N LEU A 169 -9.82 19.84 5.50
CA LEU A 169 -10.15 19.00 6.64
C LEU A 169 -9.27 19.32 7.85
N VAL A 170 -8.08 19.85 7.62
CA VAL A 170 -7.12 20.27 8.63
C VAL A 170 -6.50 21.62 8.23
N ASP A 171 -6.25 22.47 9.23
CA ASP A 171 -5.71 23.81 9.03
C ASP A 171 -4.26 23.94 9.53
N SER A 172 -3.87 23.13 10.50
CA SER A 172 -2.54 23.20 11.12
C SER A 172 -1.41 22.95 10.14
N ARG A 173 -0.37 23.79 10.23
CA ARG A 173 0.85 23.64 9.43
C ARG A 173 1.79 22.59 10.00
N ARG A 174 1.78 22.38 11.33
CA ARG A 174 2.56 21.35 11.98
C ARG A 174 1.94 19.99 11.73
N PHE A 175 2.80 19.02 11.40
CA PHE A 175 2.36 17.68 11.02
C PHE A 175 1.59 16.98 12.16
N SER A 176 2.12 17.03 13.40
CA SER A 176 1.49 16.39 14.56
C SER A 176 0.10 16.97 14.86
N GLU A 177 -0.02 18.29 14.86
CA GLU A 177 -1.30 18.98 15.09
C GLU A 177 -2.31 18.63 13.99
N ALA A 178 -1.89 18.62 12.72
CA ALA A 178 -2.75 18.25 11.61
C ALA A 178 -3.18 16.76 11.67
N ALA A 179 -2.33 15.89 12.21
CA ALA A 179 -2.68 14.49 12.44
C ALA A 179 -3.77 14.36 13.52
N ASP A 180 -3.63 15.08 14.62
CA ASP A 180 -4.64 15.11 15.71
C ASP A 180 -5.96 15.69 15.22
N GLU A 181 -5.92 16.78 14.45
CA GLU A 181 -7.11 17.35 13.81
C GLU A 181 -7.81 16.34 12.90
N LEU A 182 -7.04 15.59 12.11
CA LEU A 182 -7.58 14.60 11.18
C LEU A 182 -8.25 13.43 11.91
N HIS A 183 -7.67 12.95 13.01
CA HIS A 183 -8.32 11.98 13.89
C HIS A 183 -9.64 12.53 14.43
N GLY A 184 -9.65 13.76 14.94
CA GLY A 184 -10.87 14.40 15.41
C GLY A 184 -11.94 14.60 14.32
N VAL A 185 -11.54 14.86 13.07
CA VAL A 185 -12.47 14.90 11.93
C VAL A 185 -13.09 13.54 11.68
N TRP A 186 -12.31 12.48 11.76
CA TRP A 186 -12.78 11.10 11.59
C TRP A 186 -13.77 10.71 12.69
N GLU A 187 -13.43 10.93 13.96
CA GLU A 187 -14.26 10.57 15.10
C GLU A 187 -15.65 11.24 15.08
N ARG A 188 -15.73 12.47 14.54
CA ARG A 188 -17.00 13.21 14.41
C ARG A 188 -17.80 12.85 13.16
N ALA A 189 -17.22 12.06 12.26
CA ALA A 189 -17.86 11.71 11.00
C ALA A 189 -18.69 10.42 11.11
N ASP A 190 -19.80 10.36 10.37
CA ASP A 190 -20.44 9.08 10.09
C ASP A 190 -19.60 8.34 9.02
N HIS A 191 -18.99 7.24 9.40
CA HIS A 191 -18.12 6.44 8.54
C HIS A 191 -18.64 5.01 8.31
N GLY A 192 -19.75 4.60 8.98
CA GLY A 192 -20.31 3.25 8.88
C GLY A 192 -19.29 2.18 9.28
N GLU A 193 -19.13 1.14 8.46
CA GLU A 193 -18.18 0.05 8.71
C GLU A 193 -16.73 0.35 8.26
N ARG A 194 -16.44 1.56 7.81
CA ARG A 194 -15.10 1.97 7.35
C ARG A 194 -14.20 2.20 8.54
N THR A 195 -12.90 1.97 8.35
CA THR A 195 -11.88 2.21 9.37
C THR A 195 -11.13 3.51 9.11
N PHE A 196 -10.43 4.04 10.13
CA PHE A 196 -9.53 5.18 9.95
C PHE A 196 -8.43 4.86 8.93
N ALA A 197 -7.93 3.63 8.89
CA ALA A 197 -6.96 3.18 7.89
C ALA A 197 -7.51 3.25 6.45
N ASP A 198 -8.81 2.99 6.24
CA ASP A 198 -9.44 3.19 4.94
C ASP A 198 -9.45 4.67 4.53
N PHE A 199 -9.73 5.56 5.48
CA PHE A 199 -9.77 7.00 5.26
C PHE A 199 -8.37 7.55 4.97
N GLU A 200 -7.38 7.15 5.75
CA GLU A 200 -5.97 7.47 5.54
C GLU A 200 -5.48 7.02 4.16
N ALA A 201 -5.78 5.77 3.79
CA ALA A 201 -5.41 5.22 2.49
C ALA A 201 -6.06 6.00 1.33
N ALA A 202 -7.32 6.40 1.49
CA ALA A 202 -8.02 7.21 0.50
C ALA A 202 -7.42 8.61 0.35
N LEU A 203 -7.04 9.26 1.45
CA LEU A 203 -6.35 10.56 1.43
C LEU A 203 -4.98 10.47 0.75
N ALA A 204 -4.16 9.50 1.15
CA ALA A 204 -2.84 9.31 0.54
C ALA A 204 -2.96 9.07 -0.98
N ARG A 205 -3.94 8.26 -1.39
CA ARG A 205 -4.24 7.99 -2.79
C ARG A 205 -4.74 9.21 -3.55
N LEU A 206 -5.50 10.08 -2.88
CA LEU A 206 -5.93 11.36 -3.45
C LEU A 206 -4.73 12.25 -3.76
N ASP A 207 -3.80 12.38 -2.83
CA ASP A 207 -2.58 13.16 -3.07
C ASP A 207 -1.73 12.56 -4.20
N GLU A 208 -1.38 11.29 -4.07
CA GLU A 208 -0.49 10.59 -5.02
C GLU A 208 -0.98 10.62 -6.47
N ASN A 209 -2.29 10.53 -6.70
CA ASN A 209 -2.85 10.43 -8.04
C ASN A 209 -3.38 11.75 -8.61
N TYR A 210 -3.68 12.72 -7.76
CA TYR A 210 -4.33 13.96 -8.19
C TYR A 210 -3.67 15.23 -7.66
N CYS A 211 -3.52 15.40 -6.33
CA CYS A 211 -3.10 16.68 -5.77
C CYS A 211 -1.64 17.01 -6.11
N SER A 212 -0.71 16.09 -5.80
CA SER A 212 0.72 16.25 -6.09
C SER A 212 1.00 16.39 -7.59
N MET A 213 0.17 15.77 -8.43
CA MET A 213 0.26 15.84 -9.89
C MET A 213 -0.56 16.99 -10.51
N ARG A 214 -1.22 17.82 -9.69
CA ARG A 214 -2.09 18.93 -10.14
C ARG A 214 -3.19 18.51 -11.12
N ARG A 215 -3.70 17.29 -10.99
CA ARG A 215 -4.76 16.74 -11.85
C ARG A 215 -6.17 17.08 -11.33
N CYS A 216 -6.41 18.36 -11.02
CA CYS A 216 -7.66 18.81 -10.40
C CYS A 216 -8.90 18.56 -11.27
N VAL A 217 -8.78 18.72 -12.58
CA VAL A 217 -9.92 18.55 -13.53
C VAL A 217 -10.50 17.14 -13.50
N SER A 218 -9.64 16.12 -13.38
CA SER A 218 -10.04 14.71 -13.33
C SER A 218 -10.21 14.19 -11.89
N CYS A 219 -10.00 15.04 -10.88
CA CYS A 219 -10.05 14.64 -9.48
C CYS A 219 -11.49 14.29 -9.05
N PRO A 220 -11.74 13.09 -8.51
CA PRO A 220 -13.07 12.71 -8.06
C PRO A 220 -13.59 13.57 -6.90
N MET A 221 -12.69 14.29 -6.19
CA MET A 221 -13.04 15.16 -5.07
C MET A 221 -13.11 16.64 -5.44
N VAL A 222 -12.96 17.02 -6.71
CA VAL A 222 -12.88 18.42 -7.17
C VAL A 222 -14.04 19.30 -6.69
N LYS A 223 -15.26 18.76 -6.61
CA LYS A 223 -16.44 19.52 -6.15
C LYS A 223 -16.45 19.80 -4.65
N LEU A 224 -15.66 19.05 -3.88
CA LEU A 224 -15.57 19.12 -2.42
C LEU A 224 -14.21 19.66 -1.93
N CYS A 225 -13.33 20.04 -2.87
CA CYS A 225 -11.99 20.53 -2.57
C CYS A 225 -12.03 22.00 -2.17
N ALA A 226 -11.49 22.36 -0.99
CA ALA A 226 -11.41 23.73 -0.52
C ALA A 226 -10.36 24.56 -1.29
N SER A 227 -9.27 23.90 -1.72
CA SER A 227 -8.18 24.53 -2.47
C SER A 227 -8.43 24.63 -3.98
N ARG A 228 -9.68 24.80 -4.41
CA ARG A 228 -9.99 24.95 -5.84
C ARG A 228 -9.18 26.10 -6.44
N THR A 229 -8.12 25.78 -7.12
CA THR A 229 -7.56 26.68 -8.13
C THR A 229 -8.33 26.43 -9.43
N PHE A 230 -9.27 27.30 -9.74
CA PHE A 230 -9.83 27.36 -11.09
C PHE A 230 -8.69 27.83 -12.01
N ALA A 231 -8.15 26.93 -12.82
CA ALA A 231 -7.37 27.28 -14.00
C ALA A 231 -8.33 27.52 -15.14
#